data_6b5ed919bb70eb71aac5f7fbd3b70738
#
_entry.id   6b5ed919bb70eb71aac5f7fbd3b70738
#
_cell.length_a   1.000
_cell.length_b   1.000
_cell.length_c   1.000
_cell.angle_alpha   90.00
_cell.angle_beta   90.00
_cell.angle_gamma   90.00
#
_symmetry.space_group_name_H-M   'P 1'
#
loop_
_entity.id
_entity.type
_entity.pdbx_description
1 polymer ?
#
loop_
_entity_poly.entity_id
_entity_poly.type
_entity_poly.pdbx_seq_one_letter_code
_entity_poly.pdbx_strand_id
1 'polypeptide(L)'
;MPRSDGRGEGLEEGQLFAGYTIIRRLGTGGMGQVYLAQHPRLPRRDALKILPSELTADDEFRQRFNREADLAASLYNEHIVGIHDRGEYEGQLWISMDYVEGTDAAKLQRSEYPAGMPKADVVKIISAVADALDYAHSRGLLHRDVKPSNILLTDANPRRRILLADFGIARELGEISGLTATNMLVGTTAYCAPEQLQGSDMDGRADQYALGCTAFELLAGSAPFHGSNPAVVITQHLSAPPPQISERRPELADLDGALAKALAKNPDDRYPSCADFAAALGSQLNTAAADVPEVTASPTEVIAAPTEVIAPPTPPKAPSSSRRGPATVIAALVAVALVAVGAYVGVHMLGTKTNQHNSGSAHSPSVAPPAPGNVAPPPSASAIRLSTQITDQPGVLGPLEYDAVNRALTNLYNGRGIRLWVVYVNNFGGLKPFRWAEDTMLANNFTDSDAILAVAIDGPAFAFRVPNAVIQGKAIDLEIIRRDRIGPAVFRREFARAAIAAANGLDVAPS
;
A
#
# COMPACT_ATOMS: atom_id res chain seq x y z
N MET A 1 29.26 9.37 32.39
CA MET A 1 28.30 8.54 31.68
C MET A 1 28.63 8.65 30.20
N PRO A 2 29.19 7.61 29.54
CA PRO A 2 29.50 7.68 28.12
C PRO A 2 28.17 7.63 27.33
N ARG A 3 27.98 8.61 26.44
CA ARG A 3 26.93 8.61 25.40
C ARG A 3 27.38 7.58 24.37
N SER A 4 26.66 6.46 24.28
CA SER A 4 26.82 5.51 23.17
C SER A 4 26.20 6.12 21.90
N ASP A 5 27.00 6.27 20.87
CA ASP A 5 26.57 6.64 19.52
C ASP A 5 25.74 5.46 18.94
N GLY A 6 24.43 5.50 19.19
CA GLY A 6 23.48 4.46 18.78
C GLY A 6 23.14 4.52 17.31
N ARG A 7 24.01 4.03 16.45
CA ARG A 7 23.64 3.66 15.08
C ARG A 7 23.60 2.13 14.97
N GLY A 8 22.39 1.56 14.98
CA GLY A 8 22.16 0.22 14.43
C GLY A 8 22.10 -0.96 15.40
N GLU A 9 22.26 -0.79 16.70
CA GLU A 9 22.04 -1.87 17.66
C GLU A 9 20.60 -1.81 18.20
N GLY A 10 19.84 -2.92 18.02
CA GLY A 10 18.49 -3.05 18.61
C GLY A 10 18.56 -3.08 20.14
N LEU A 11 17.40 -2.99 20.80
CA LEU A 11 17.30 -3.09 22.24
C LEU A 11 17.80 -4.44 22.75
N GLU A 12 18.52 -4.42 23.87
CA GLU A 12 19.08 -5.62 24.52
C GLU A 12 18.07 -6.29 25.47
N GLU A 13 18.28 -7.57 25.75
CA GLU A 13 17.52 -8.30 26.76
C GLU A 13 17.66 -7.64 28.14
N GLY A 14 16.55 -7.47 28.85
CA GLY A 14 16.47 -6.77 30.13
C GLY A 14 16.41 -5.25 30.03
N GLN A 15 16.61 -4.63 28.86
CA GLN A 15 16.50 -3.19 28.67
C GLN A 15 15.07 -2.73 28.88
N LEU A 16 14.92 -1.53 29.47
CA LEU A 16 13.62 -0.87 29.62
C LEU A 16 13.38 0.07 28.43
N PHE A 17 12.20 -0.05 27.82
CA PHE A 17 11.72 0.85 26.78
C PHE A 17 10.24 1.20 27.04
N ALA A 18 9.92 2.46 27.19
CA ALA A 18 8.56 2.95 27.50
C ALA A 18 7.91 2.23 28.72
N GLY A 19 8.73 1.75 29.68
CA GLY A 19 8.30 0.98 30.84
C GLY A 19 8.21 -0.54 30.61
N TYR A 20 8.25 -1.01 29.37
CA TYR A 20 8.33 -2.44 29.03
C TYR A 20 9.73 -2.97 29.24
N THR A 21 9.87 -4.20 29.80
CA THR A 21 11.16 -4.89 29.89
C THR A 21 11.31 -5.79 28.68
N ILE A 22 12.32 -5.55 27.86
CA ILE A 22 12.62 -6.37 26.67
C ILE A 22 13.05 -7.77 27.08
N ILE A 23 12.40 -8.80 26.51
CA ILE A 23 12.77 -10.19 26.74
C ILE A 23 13.64 -10.71 25.61
N ARG A 24 13.23 -10.50 24.36
CA ARG A 24 14.02 -10.86 23.16
C ARG A 24 13.43 -10.20 21.93
N ARG A 25 14.21 -10.11 20.86
CA ARG A 25 13.73 -9.66 19.55
C ARG A 25 12.95 -10.78 18.86
N LEU A 26 11.75 -10.46 18.34
CA LEU A 26 10.89 -11.35 17.54
C LEU A 26 11.19 -11.24 16.04
N GLY A 27 11.47 -10.02 15.56
CA GLY A 27 11.72 -9.77 14.15
C GLY A 27 12.25 -8.35 13.88
N THR A 28 12.79 -8.18 12.68
CA THR A 28 13.22 -6.89 12.14
C THR A 28 12.67 -6.77 10.73
N GLY A 29 12.09 -5.65 10.42
CA GLY A 29 11.55 -5.33 9.10
C GLY A 29 11.79 -3.87 8.76
N GLY A 30 11.40 -3.49 7.57
CA GLY A 30 11.62 -2.13 7.13
C GLY A 30 10.79 -1.08 7.86
N MET A 31 9.75 -1.49 8.59
CA MET A 31 8.91 -0.61 9.43
C MET A 31 9.30 -0.68 10.91
N GLY A 32 10.50 -1.17 11.22
CA GLY A 32 11.02 -1.21 12.59
C GLY A 32 11.31 -2.60 13.11
N GLN A 33 11.42 -2.68 14.43
CA GLN A 33 11.78 -3.89 15.15
C GLN A 33 10.64 -4.31 16.07
N VAL A 34 10.39 -5.61 16.17
CA VAL A 34 9.37 -6.18 17.04
C VAL A 34 10.06 -6.99 18.13
N TYR A 35 9.69 -6.72 19.39
CA TYR A 35 10.24 -7.37 20.56
C TYR A 35 9.15 -8.10 21.34
N LEU A 36 9.50 -9.23 21.94
CA LEU A 36 8.74 -9.78 23.06
C LEU A 36 9.13 -8.97 24.30
N ALA A 37 8.16 -8.41 24.98
CA ALA A 37 8.39 -7.58 26.15
C ALA A 37 7.43 -7.93 27.29
N GLN A 38 7.91 -7.81 28.53
CA GLN A 38 7.10 -7.92 29.73
C GLN A 38 6.34 -6.60 29.94
N HIS A 39 5.02 -6.69 30.07
CA HIS A 39 4.18 -5.51 30.34
C HIS A 39 4.56 -4.88 31.70
N PRO A 40 4.63 -3.54 31.78
CA PRO A 40 5.15 -2.83 32.97
C PRO A 40 4.33 -3.05 34.25
N ARG A 41 3.06 -3.36 34.16
CA ARG A 41 2.14 -3.45 35.32
C ARG A 41 1.35 -4.75 35.38
N LEU A 42 1.18 -5.44 34.26
CA LEU A 42 0.37 -6.65 34.16
C LEU A 42 1.25 -7.89 34.02
N PRO A 43 0.87 -9.05 34.58
CA PRO A 43 1.63 -10.30 34.44
C PRO A 43 1.41 -10.95 33.08
N ARG A 44 1.65 -10.19 31.99
CA ARG A 44 1.52 -10.65 30.60
C ARG A 44 2.71 -10.20 29.77
N ARG A 45 2.91 -10.88 28.64
CA ARG A 45 3.88 -10.53 27.63
C ARG A 45 3.15 -9.95 26.42
N ASP A 46 3.69 -8.87 25.88
CA ASP A 46 3.20 -8.20 24.69
C ASP A 46 4.25 -8.26 23.58
N ALA A 47 3.80 -8.22 22.33
CA ALA A 47 4.66 -7.90 21.20
C ALA A 47 4.75 -6.38 21.11
N LEU A 48 5.96 -5.83 21.23
CA LEU A 48 6.23 -4.39 21.18
C LEU A 48 6.91 -4.06 19.87
N LYS A 49 6.21 -3.36 18.97
CA LYS A 49 6.74 -2.87 17.69
C LYS A 49 7.24 -1.43 17.88
N ILE A 50 8.51 -1.20 17.55
CA ILE A 50 9.16 0.11 17.66
C ILE A 50 9.51 0.57 16.25
N LEU A 51 9.04 1.75 15.88
CA LEU A 51 9.26 2.33 14.56
C LEU A 51 10.63 3.02 14.47
N PRO A 52 11.26 3.07 13.28
CA PRO A 52 12.50 3.81 13.08
C PRO A 52 12.35 5.29 13.42
N SER A 53 13.37 5.89 14.03
CA SER A 53 13.39 7.31 14.39
C SER A 53 13.26 8.24 13.19
N GLU A 54 13.71 7.80 12.03
CA GLU A 54 13.63 8.56 10.77
C GLU A 54 12.18 8.80 10.33
N LEU A 55 11.28 7.85 10.60
CA LEU A 55 9.85 7.99 10.29
C LEU A 55 9.13 8.89 11.30
N THR A 56 9.63 8.96 12.52
CA THR A 56 9.00 9.71 13.61
C THR A 56 9.34 11.21 13.61
N ALA A 57 10.26 11.66 12.78
CA ALA A 57 10.61 13.05 12.61
C ALA A 57 9.56 13.88 11.87
N ASP A 58 8.64 13.22 11.14
CA ASP A 58 7.56 13.88 10.38
C ASP A 58 6.28 13.97 11.22
N ASP A 59 5.83 15.21 11.49
CA ASP A 59 4.62 15.47 12.27
C ASP A 59 3.34 14.95 11.58
N GLU A 60 3.27 14.96 10.26
CA GLU A 60 2.14 14.43 9.50
C GLU A 60 2.07 12.91 9.64
N PHE A 61 3.22 12.24 9.56
CA PHE A 61 3.33 10.80 9.84
C PHE A 61 2.87 10.45 11.26
N ARG A 62 3.28 11.25 12.28
CA ARG A 62 2.87 11.04 13.69
C ARG A 62 1.36 11.16 13.88
N GLN A 63 0.73 12.17 13.27
CA GLN A 63 -0.72 12.36 13.35
C GLN A 63 -1.48 11.21 12.70
N ARG A 64 -1.04 10.75 11.52
CA ARG A 64 -1.63 9.59 10.82
C ARG A 64 -1.46 8.31 11.63
N PHE A 65 -0.23 8.03 12.07
CA PHE A 65 0.06 6.88 12.93
C PHE A 65 -0.89 6.82 14.13
N ASN A 66 -1.05 7.94 14.84
CA ASN A 66 -1.93 8.00 15.99
C ASN A 66 -3.38 7.69 15.62
N ARG A 67 -3.90 8.28 14.54
CA ARG A 67 -5.28 8.05 14.08
C ARG A 67 -5.50 6.59 13.64
N GLU A 68 -4.60 6.03 12.85
CA GLU A 68 -4.72 4.66 12.36
C GLU A 68 -4.54 3.63 13.49
N ALA A 69 -3.62 3.89 14.43
CA ALA A 69 -3.45 3.07 15.61
C ALA A 69 -4.70 3.07 16.52
N ASP A 70 -5.38 4.23 16.68
CA ASP A 70 -6.65 4.32 17.42
C ASP A 70 -7.76 3.51 16.74
N LEU A 71 -7.86 3.61 15.41
CA LEU A 71 -8.81 2.81 14.64
C LEU A 71 -8.51 1.31 14.76
N ALA A 72 -7.26 0.92 14.60
CA ALA A 72 -6.85 -0.48 14.73
C ALA A 72 -7.04 -1.02 16.15
N ALA A 73 -6.79 -0.22 17.20
CA ALA A 73 -7.06 -0.60 18.58
C ALA A 73 -8.56 -0.78 18.88
N SER A 74 -9.44 -0.17 18.08
CA SER A 74 -10.90 -0.36 18.21
C SER A 74 -11.42 -1.64 17.56
N LEU A 75 -10.59 -2.34 16.78
CA LEU A 75 -10.98 -3.58 16.12
C LEU A 75 -11.03 -4.72 17.14
N TYR A 76 -12.16 -5.42 17.16
CA TYR A 76 -12.35 -6.61 17.99
C TYR A 76 -12.91 -7.74 17.13
N ASN A 77 -12.01 -8.62 16.65
CA ASN A 77 -12.33 -9.77 15.82
C ASN A 77 -11.39 -10.92 16.20
N GLU A 78 -11.89 -12.16 16.20
CA GLU A 78 -11.11 -13.34 16.59
C GLU A 78 -9.92 -13.66 15.68
N HIS A 79 -9.89 -13.07 14.48
CA HIS A 79 -8.84 -13.20 13.47
C HIS A 79 -7.97 -11.97 13.33
N ILE A 80 -8.03 -11.01 14.26
CA ILE A 80 -7.19 -9.81 14.30
C ILE A 80 -6.32 -9.83 15.55
N VAL A 81 -5.04 -9.50 15.40
CA VAL A 81 -4.13 -9.27 16.54
C VAL A 81 -4.55 -7.98 17.24
N GLY A 82 -4.93 -8.07 18.51
CA GLY A 82 -5.38 -6.92 19.30
C GLY A 82 -4.24 -5.96 19.63
N ILE A 83 -4.49 -4.65 19.47
CA ILE A 83 -3.60 -3.58 19.91
C ILE A 83 -3.98 -3.18 21.33
N HIS A 84 -3.00 -3.10 22.24
CA HIS A 84 -3.21 -2.80 23.64
C HIS A 84 -2.91 -1.34 24.00
N ASP A 85 -1.83 -0.81 23.41
CA ASP A 85 -1.35 0.54 23.72
C ASP A 85 -0.44 1.05 22.60
N ARG A 86 -0.25 2.37 22.55
CA ARG A 86 0.67 3.04 21.66
C ARG A 86 1.27 4.26 22.34
N GLY A 87 2.38 4.74 21.85
CA GLY A 87 2.99 5.93 22.39
C GLY A 87 4.25 6.35 21.68
N GLU A 88 4.91 7.31 22.30
CA GLU A 88 6.22 7.80 21.90
C GLU A 88 7.17 7.70 23.09
N TYR A 89 8.37 7.23 22.86
CA TYR A 89 9.43 7.19 23.86
C TYR A 89 10.77 7.49 23.19
N GLU A 90 11.49 8.46 23.74
CA GLU A 90 12.78 8.95 23.20
C GLU A 90 12.73 9.31 21.70
N GLY A 91 11.62 9.89 21.26
CA GLY A 91 11.41 10.28 19.87
C GLY A 91 11.09 9.11 18.93
N GLN A 92 10.84 7.91 19.44
CA GLN A 92 10.40 6.75 18.67
C GLN A 92 8.94 6.39 18.97
N LEU A 93 8.16 6.21 17.92
CA LEU A 93 6.78 5.70 18.04
C LEU A 93 6.81 4.19 18.26
N TRP A 94 5.86 3.72 19.08
CA TRP A 94 5.73 2.30 19.38
C TRP A 94 4.26 1.87 19.50
N ILE A 95 4.02 0.58 19.27
CA ILE A 95 2.73 -0.08 19.46
C ILE A 95 2.96 -1.37 20.26
N SER A 96 2.12 -1.60 21.29
CA SER A 96 2.02 -2.85 22.04
C SER A 96 0.78 -3.62 21.57
N MET A 97 0.95 -4.91 21.33
CA MET A 97 -0.10 -5.77 20.79
C MET A 97 0.00 -7.19 21.38
N ASP A 98 -1.01 -8.02 21.09
CA ASP A 98 -1.00 -9.43 21.49
C ASP A 98 0.30 -10.13 21.06
N TYR A 99 0.94 -10.80 22.00
CA TYR A 99 1.98 -11.76 21.65
C TYR A 99 1.31 -13.09 21.29
N VAL A 100 1.43 -13.46 20.02
CA VAL A 100 0.92 -14.74 19.50
C VAL A 100 2.04 -15.78 19.56
N GLU A 101 1.89 -16.77 20.44
CA GLU A 101 2.80 -17.89 20.53
C GLU A 101 2.53 -18.87 19.38
N GLY A 102 3.52 -19.06 18.49
CA GLY A 102 3.40 -19.87 17.29
C GLY A 102 4.35 -19.41 16.18
N THR A 103 3.91 -19.57 14.93
CA THR A 103 4.68 -19.22 13.74
C THR A 103 3.87 -18.32 12.80
N ASP A 104 4.50 -17.74 11.78
CA ASP A 104 3.80 -17.10 10.67
C ASP A 104 3.64 -18.06 9.48
N ALA A 105 2.63 -17.77 8.61
CA ALA A 105 2.31 -18.62 7.47
C ALA A 105 3.47 -18.70 6.45
N ALA A 106 4.29 -17.64 6.33
CA ALA A 106 5.45 -17.67 5.45
C ALA A 106 6.55 -18.60 5.97
N LYS A 107 6.81 -18.60 7.28
CA LYS A 107 7.76 -19.52 7.90
C LYS A 107 7.28 -20.96 7.78
N LEU A 108 6.01 -21.21 8.11
CA LEU A 108 5.39 -22.53 7.99
C LEU A 108 5.50 -23.06 6.55
N GLN A 109 5.13 -22.23 5.57
CA GLN A 109 5.20 -22.60 4.17
C GLN A 109 6.63 -22.96 3.75
N ARG A 110 7.62 -22.15 4.10
CA ARG A 110 9.02 -22.40 3.74
C ARG A 110 9.62 -23.65 4.42
N SER A 111 9.26 -23.91 5.67
CA SER A 111 9.85 -25.02 6.45
C SER A 111 9.19 -26.36 6.17
N GLU A 112 7.87 -26.39 6.02
CA GLU A 112 7.09 -27.64 5.93
C GLU A 112 6.50 -27.86 4.53
N TYR A 113 6.23 -26.80 3.78
CA TYR A 113 5.52 -26.85 2.51
C TYR A 113 6.21 -26.04 1.38
N PRO A 114 7.50 -26.27 1.09
CA PRO A 114 8.24 -25.44 0.12
C PRO A 114 7.65 -25.50 -1.31
N ALA A 115 6.94 -26.57 -1.66
CA ALA A 115 6.24 -26.73 -2.93
C ALA A 115 4.76 -26.28 -2.89
N GLY A 116 4.30 -25.72 -1.77
CA GLY A 116 2.93 -25.27 -1.54
C GLY A 116 2.15 -26.12 -0.54
N MET A 117 1.30 -25.45 0.23
CA MET A 117 0.49 -26.05 1.30
C MET A 117 -0.70 -26.86 0.76
N PRO A 118 -1.28 -27.75 1.57
CA PRO A 118 -2.54 -28.43 1.24
C PRO A 118 -3.67 -27.42 1.01
N LYS A 119 -4.44 -27.63 -0.06
CA LYS A 119 -5.58 -26.76 -0.45
C LYS A 119 -6.53 -26.46 0.71
N ALA A 120 -6.91 -27.49 1.49
CA ALA A 120 -7.84 -27.33 2.61
C ALA A 120 -7.31 -26.40 3.72
N ASP A 121 -6.00 -26.42 3.99
CA ASP A 121 -5.40 -25.55 5.01
C ASP A 121 -5.28 -24.12 4.49
N VAL A 122 -4.94 -23.94 3.21
CA VAL A 122 -4.93 -22.59 2.60
C VAL A 122 -6.33 -21.97 2.61
N VAL A 123 -7.37 -22.74 2.24
CA VAL A 123 -8.75 -22.23 2.30
C VAL A 123 -9.14 -21.78 3.70
N LYS A 124 -8.77 -22.53 4.75
CA LYS A 124 -9.01 -22.10 6.15
C LYS A 124 -8.31 -20.80 6.49
N ILE A 125 -7.03 -20.67 6.09
CA ILE A 125 -6.25 -19.46 6.34
C ILE A 125 -6.87 -18.26 5.62
N ILE A 126 -7.18 -18.41 4.35
CA ILE A 126 -7.75 -17.33 3.52
C ILE A 126 -9.14 -16.92 4.01
N SER A 127 -9.98 -17.88 4.45
CA SER A 127 -11.31 -17.57 5.00
C SER A 127 -11.22 -16.77 6.31
N ALA A 128 -10.30 -17.13 7.21
CA ALA A 128 -10.10 -16.40 8.46
C ALA A 128 -9.57 -14.97 8.22
N VAL A 129 -8.62 -14.83 7.29
CA VAL A 129 -8.07 -13.51 6.94
C VAL A 129 -9.11 -12.67 6.20
N ALA A 130 -9.93 -13.25 5.33
CA ALA A 130 -11.02 -12.56 4.64
C ALA A 130 -12.05 -11.98 5.62
N ASP A 131 -12.45 -12.74 6.66
CA ASP A 131 -13.32 -12.25 7.72
C ASP A 131 -12.71 -11.06 8.47
N ALA A 132 -11.41 -11.14 8.83
CA ALA A 132 -10.69 -10.06 9.47
C ALA A 132 -10.65 -8.79 8.60
N LEU A 133 -10.39 -8.94 7.30
CA LEU A 133 -10.30 -7.82 6.36
C LEU A 133 -11.66 -7.14 6.16
N ASP A 134 -12.72 -7.91 5.85
CA ASP A 134 -14.06 -7.33 5.64
C ASP A 134 -14.59 -6.66 6.91
N TYR A 135 -14.25 -7.20 8.09
CA TYR A 135 -14.55 -6.56 9.36
C TYR A 135 -13.86 -5.20 9.51
N ALA A 136 -12.57 -5.10 9.18
CA ALA A 136 -11.80 -3.84 9.22
C ALA A 136 -12.30 -2.85 8.17
N HIS A 137 -12.58 -3.31 6.94
CA HIS A 137 -13.11 -2.49 5.85
C HIS A 137 -14.45 -1.84 6.21
N SER A 138 -15.35 -2.60 6.89
CA SER A 138 -16.62 -2.06 7.37
C SER A 138 -16.46 -0.90 8.38
N ARG A 139 -15.27 -0.73 8.96
CA ARG A 139 -14.88 0.34 9.88
C ARG A 139 -13.99 1.40 9.26
N GLY A 140 -13.80 1.34 7.94
CA GLY A 140 -13.01 2.31 7.18
C GLY A 140 -11.48 2.13 7.31
N LEU A 141 -11.01 0.97 7.78
CA LEU A 141 -9.58 0.68 7.88
C LEU A 141 -9.18 -0.37 6.84
N LEU A 142 -8.21 -0.01 5.97
CA LEU A 142 -7.55 -0.92 5.04
C LEU A 142 -6.28 -1.48 5.67
N HIS A 143 -5.94 -2.73 5.35
CA HIS A 143 -4.72 -3.38 5.87
C HIS A 143 -3.46 -2.98 5.10
N ARG A 144 -3.53 -2.86 3.78
CA ARG A 144 -2.46 -2.39 2.86
C ARG A 144 -1.17 -3.21 2.83
N ASP A 145 -1.04 -4.28 3.62
CA ASP A 145 0.15 -5.16 3.70
C ASP A 145 -0.21 -6.62 3.96
N VAL A 146 -1.25 -7.12 3.30
CA VAL A 146 -1.66 -8.53 3.42
C VAL A 146 -0.62 -9.42 2.74
N LYS A 147 0.01 -10.30 3.53
CA LYS A 147 1.05 -11.24 3.07
C LYS A 147 1.22 -12.40 4.05
N PRO A 148 1.81 -13.53 3.65
CA PRO A 148 1.95 -14.70 4.53
C PRO A 148 2.70 -14.42 5.84
N SER A 149 3.68 -13.51 5.87
CA SER A 149 4.43 -13.19 7.10
C SER A 149 3.63 -12.39 8.14
N ASN A 150 2.50 -11.78 7.74
CA ASN A 150 1.60 -11.05 8.63
C ASN A 150 0.42 -11.93 9.10
N ILE A 151 0.36 -13.20 8.69
CA ILE A 151 -0.64 -14.18 9.13
C ILE A 151 -0.02 -15.07 10.19
N LEU A 152 -0.42 -14.89 11.44
CA LEU A 152 0.11 -15.62 12.58
C LEU A 152 -0.75 -16.86 12.86
N LEU A 153 -0.09 -17.98 13.14
CA LEU A 153 -0.70 -19.28 13.38
C LEU A 153 -0.26 -19.75 14.75
N THR A 154 -1.21 -19.96 15.70
CA THR A 154 -0.87 -20.45 17.04
C THR A 154 -0.51 -21.93 17.01
N ASP A 155 0.34 -22.35 17.96
CA ASP A 155 0.69 -23.76 18.14
C ASP A 155 -0.38 -24.54 18.94
N ALA A 156 -1.42 -23.85 19.41
CA ALA A 156 -2.41 -24.43 20.29
C ALA A 156 -3.22 -25.57 19.64
N ASN A 157 -3.05 -26.78 20.16
CA ASN A 157 -3.86 -27.94 19.87
C ASN A 157 -5.00 -28.02 20.91
N PRO A 158 -6.29 -28.15 20.57
CA PRO A 158 -6.81 -28.73 19.33
C PRO A 158 -7.25 -27.74 18.26
N ARG A 159 -7.21 -26.43 18.48
CA ARG A 159 -7.66 -25.45 17.49
C ARG A 159 -6.59 -24.40 17.25
N ARG A 160 -5.88 -24.55 16.14
CA ARG A 160 -4.97 -23.51 15.64
C ARG A 160 -5.78 -22.26 15.32
N ARG A 161 -5.45 -21.13 16.00
CA ARG A 161 -6.01 -19.81 15.68
C ARG A 161 -5.20 -19.22 14.54
N ILE A 162 -5.90 -18.49 13.68
CA ILE A 162 -5.33 -17.76 12.55
C ILE A 162 -5.60 -16.29 12.80
N LEU A 163 -4.56 -15.47 12.88
CA LEU A 163 -4.67 -14.05 13.21
C LEU A 163 -3.91 -13.21 12.18
N LEU A 164 -4.52 -12.13 11.72
CA LEU A 164 -3.91 -11.12 10.88
C LEU A 164 -3.26 -10.05 11.78
N ALA A 165 -1.97 -9.83 11.59
CA ALA A 165 -1.16 -8.86 12.31
C ALA A 165 -0.73 -7.71 11.41
N ASP A 166 -0.26 -6.62 12.02
CA ASP A 166 0.40 -5.51 11.32
C ASP A 166 -0.50 -4.83 10.28
N PHE A 167 -1.70 -4.37 10.71
CA PHE A 167 -2.44 -3.37 9.93
C PHE A 167 -1.51 -2.22 9.59
N GLY A 168 -1.50 -1.81 8.32
CA GLY A 168 -0.51 -0.92 7.72
C GLY A 168 -0.50 0.51 8.27
N ILE A 169 -0.51 0.65 9.61
CA ILE A 169 -0.57 1.90 10.39
C ILE A 169 0.53 2.92 10.00
N ALA A 170 1.54 2.50 9.26
CA ALA A 170 2.63 3.34 8.82
C ALA A 170 2.72 3.48 7.28
N ARG A 171 1.69 3.03 6.54
CA ARG A 171 1.72 3.01 5.07
C ARG A 171 0.68 3.94 4.47
N GLU A 172 1.12 5.00 3.82
CA GLU A 172 0.27 5.81 2.96
C GLU A 172 0.75 5.81 1.51
N LEU A 173 -0.21 6.04 0.59
CA LEU A 173 -0.05 6.10 -0.86
C LEU A 173 1.06 7.05 -1.38
N GLY A 174 1.59 7.94 -0.51
CA GLY A 174 2.70 8.85 -0.85
C GLY A 174 4.09 8.20 -0.78
N GLU A 175 4.25 7.07 -0.08
CA GLU A 175 5.55 6.45 0.18
C GLU A 175 6.10 5.59 -0.96
N ILE A 176 5.34 5.33 -2.03
CA ILE A 176 5.92 4.74 -3.25
C ILE A 176 6.98 5.68 -3.85
N SER A 177 6.86 6.99 -3.63
CA SER A 177 7.91 7.95 -3.99
C SER A 177 9.09 8.02 -3.00
N GLY A 178 8.94 7.50 -1.76
CA GLY A 178 9.99 7.35 -0.74
C GLY A 178 10.55 5.92 -0.60
N LEU A 179 10.01 4.95 -1.32
CA LEU A 179 10.41 3.53 -1.35
C LEU A 179 11.79 3.28 -2.00
N THR A 180 12.73 4.21 -1.85
CA THR A 180 14.13 4.08 -2.33
C THR A 180 15.05 3.33 -1.36
N ALA A 181 14.57 2.78 -0.26
CA ALA A 181 15.36 1.88 0.58
C ALA A 181 15.26 0.44 0.02
N THR A 182 16.26 0.04 -0.72
CA THR A 182 16.36 -1.14 -1.62
C THR A 182 15.97 -2.50 -1.00
N ASN A 183 16.04 -2.68 0.32
CA ASN A 183 15.67 -3.93 0.98
C ASN A 183 14.21 -3.99 1.45
N MET A 184 13.49 -2.85 1.55
CA MET A 184 12.07 -2.80 1.87
C MET A 184 11.20 -3.12 0.65
N LEU A 185 11.68 -2.78 -0.57
CA LEU A 185 10.93 -2.95 -1.81
C LEU A 185 10.70 -4.42 -2.19
N VAL A 186 11.72 -5.27 -2.03
CA VAL A 186 11.71 -6.63 -2.60
C VAL A 186 10.66 -7.54 -1.97
N GLY A 187 10.40 -7.41 -0.66
CA GLY A 187 9.46 -8.30 0.04
C GLY A 187 7.99 -7.87 0.00
N THR A 188 7.74 -6.58 -0.16
CA THR A 188 6.39 -5.99 -0.03
C THR A 188 5.69 -5.77 -1.37
N THR A 189 6.45 -5.46 -2.42
CA THR A 189 5.88 -5.25 -3.77
C THR A 189 5.24 -6.50 -4.36
N ALA A 190 5.63 -7.68 -3.90
CA ALA A 190 5.10 -8.96 -4.39
C ALA A 190 3.60 -9.20 -4.14
N TYR A 191 2.96 -8.35 -3.33
CA TYR A 191 1.53 -8.44 -2.98
C TYR A 191 0.76 -7.16 -3.26
N CYS A 192 1.44 -6.09 -3.71
CA CYS A 192 0.80 -4.79 -3.93
C CYS A 192 -0.20 -4.83 -5.08
N ALA A 193 -1.39 -4.28 -4.83
CA ALA A 193 -2.39 -4.11 -5.87
C ALA A 193 -1.97 -3.06 -6.92
N PRO A 194 -2.40 -3.18 -8.19
CA PRO A 194 -2.10 -2.22 -9.24
C PRO A 194 -2.42 -0.77 -8.86
N GLU A 195 -3.60 -0.51 -8.30
CA GLU A 195 -4.03 0.81 -7.85
C GLU A 195 -3.16 1.37 -6.72
N GLN A 196 -2.65 0.50 -5.83
CA GLN A 196 -1.70 0.88 -4.79
C GLN A 196 -0.36 1.32 -5.38
N LEU A 197 0.14 0.61 -6.39
CA LEU A 197 1.38 0.95 -7.11
C LEU A 197 1.24 2.22 -7.94
N GLN A 198 0.03 2.53 -8.42
CA GLN A 198 -0.27 3.73 -9.19
C GLN A 198 -0.53 4.97 -8.32
N GLY A 199 -0.71 4.79 -7.00
CA GLY A 199 -1.10 5.85 -6.08
C GLY A 199 -2.52 6.37 -6.34
N SER A 200 -3.41 5.50 -6.85
CA SER A 200 -4.84 5.78 -7.07
C SER A 200 -5.63 5.60 -5.78
N ASP A 201 -6.89 6.05 -5.78
CA ASP A 201 -7.81 5.78 -4.67
C ASP A 201 -7.97 4.28 -4.47
N MET A 202 -7.96 3.84 -3.22
CA MET A 202 -8.05 2.44 -2.82
C MET A 202 -9.27 2.17 -1.96
N ASP A 203 -9.84 0.98 -2.15
CA ASP A 203 -10.83 0.40 -1.25
C ASP A 203 -10.42 -1.03 -0.81
N GLY A 204 -11.31 -1.76 -0.15
CA GLY A 204 -11.04 -3.12 0.35
C GLY A 204 -10.61 -4.12 -0.72
N ARG A 205 -10.85 -3.84 -2.00
CA ARG A 205 -10.44 -4.69 -3.13
C ARG A 205 -8.93 -4.67 -3.36
N ALA A 206 -8.19 -3.67 -2.84
CA ALA A 206 -6.74 -3.69 -2.83
C ALA A 206 -6.20 -4.78 -1.87
N ASP A 207 -6.78 -4.89 -0.67
CA ASP A 207 -6.44 -5.96 0.27
C ASP A 207 -6.87 -7.34 -0.26
N GLN A 208 -8.02 -7.42 -0.98
CA GLN A 208 -8.44 -8.65 -1.65
C GLN A 208 -7.42 -9.11 -2.71
N TYR A 209 -6.86 -8.22 -3.51
CA TYR A 209 -5.80 -8.54 -4.46
C TYR A 209 -4.57 -9.12 -3.74
N ALA A 210 -4.14 -8.47 -2.65
CA ALA A 210 -3.02 -8.94 -1.84
C ALA A 210 -3.32 -10.30 -1.17
N LEU A 211 -4.58 -10.54 -0.76
CA LEU A 211 -5.05 -11.83 -0.28
C LEU A 211 -5.02 -12.90 -1.39
N GLY A 212 -5.34 -12.52 -2.63
CA GLY A 212 -5.19 -13.37 -3.82
C GLY A 212 -3.73 -13.77 -4.08
N CYS A 213 -2.80 -12.81 -4.00
CA CYS A 213 -1.35 -13.09 -4.06
C CYS A 213 -0.89 -14.02 -2.94
N THR A 214 -1.38 -13.80 -1.73
CA THR A 214 -1.11 -14.62 -0.55
C THR A 214 -1.62 -16.05 -0.74
N ALA A 215 -2.85 -16.23 -1.22
CA ALA A 215 -3.43 -17.54 -1.51
C ALA A 215 -2.60 -18.28 -2.57
N PHE A 216 -2.23 -17.59 -3.64
CA PHE A 216 -1.40 -18.16 -4.70
C PHE A 216 -0.05 -18.65 -4.15
N GLU A 217 0.64 -17.83 -3.35
CA GLU A 217 1.93 -18.21 -2.77
C GLU A 217 1.82 -19.40 -1.83
N LEU A 218 0.85 -19.39 -0.92
CA LEU A 218 0.64 -20.53 -0.01
C LEU A 218 0.33 -21.82 -0.76
N LEU A 219 -0.39 -21.75 -1.88
CA LEU A 219 -0.70 -22.90 -2.74
C LEU A 219 0.48 -23.34 -3.60
N ALA A 220 1.25 -22.41 -4.17
CA ALA A 220 2.28 -22.69 -5.17
C ALA A 220 3.71 -22.74 -4.60
N GLY A 221 3.92 -22.33 -3.34
CA GLY A 221 5.25 -22.22 -2.75
C GLY A 221 6.01 -20.94 -3.10
N SER A 222 5.48 -20.12 -3.98
CA SER A 222 6.07 -18.83 -4.38
C SER A 222 5.01 -17.85 -4.89
N ALA A 223 5.30 -16.55 -4.79
CA ALA A 223 4.39 -15.48 -5.21
C ALA A 223 3.99 -15.59 -6.70
N PRO A 224 2.80 -15.05 -7.09
CA PRO A 224 2.34 -15.09 -8.49
C PRO A 224 3.28 -14.34 -9.43
N PHE A 225 3.78 -13.20 -8.97
CA PHE A 225 4.73 -12.37 -9.71
C PHE A 225 6.05 -12.31 -8.95
N HIS A 226 7.15 -12.56 -9.64
CA HIS A 226 8.48 -12.60 -9.05
C HIS A 226 9.54 -12.21 -10.07
N GLY A 227 10.65 -11.71 -9.59
CA GLY A 227 11.78 -11.28 -10.42
C GLY A 227 12.95 -10.83 -9.56
N SER A 228 14.14 -10.77 -10.14
CA SER A 228 15.35 -10.30 -9.47
C SER A 228 15.36 -8.79 -9.25
N ASN A 229 14.51 -8.06 -9.99
CA ASN A 229 14.39 -6.60 -9.92
C ASN A 229 12.97 -6.20 -9.49
N PRO A 230 12.79 -5.41 -8.42
CA PRO A 230 11.50 -4.91 -7.99
C PRO A 230 10.68 -4.22 -9.09
N ALA A 231 11.33 -3.49 -10.01
CA ALA A 231 10.64 -2.85 -11.13
C ALA A 231 9.97 -3.86 -12.07
N VAL A 232 10.57 -5.04 -12.26
CA VAL A 232 9.97 -6.13 -13.04
C VAL A 232 8.70 -6.63 -12.35
N VAL A 233 8.77 -6.84 -11.03
CA VAL A 233 7.62 -7.28 -10.24
C VAL A 233 6.50 -6.24 -10.28
N ILE A 234 6.83 -4.95 -10.12
CA ILE A 234 5.86 -3.84 -10.25
C ILE A 234 5.20 -3.86 -11.64
N THR A 235 5.97 -4.00 -12.71
CA THR A 235 5.44 -4.07 -14.08
C THR A 235 4.50 -5.26 -14.25
N GLN A 236 4.84 -6.42 -13.68
CA GLN A 236 3.98 -7.62 -13.72
C GLN A 236 2.66 -7.38 -12.98
N HIS A 237 2.69 -6.74 -11.80
CA HIS A 237 1.46 -6.37 -11.09
C HIS A 237 0.59 -5.42 -11.89
N LEU A 238 1.20 -4.46 -12.59
CA LEU A 238 0.46 -3.46 -13.37
C LEU A 238 -0.12 -4.01 -14.67
N SER A 239 0.57 -4.93 -15.37
CA SER A 239 0.21 -5.25 -16.76
C SER A 239 0.25 -6.74 -17.13
N ALA A 240 0.97 -7.61 -16.42
CA ALA A 240 1.02 -9.01 -16.77
C ALA A 240 -0.29 -9.73 -16.40
N PRO A 241 -0.81 -10.65 -17.23
CA PRO A 241 -1.96 -11.47 -16.85
C PRO A 241 -1.65 -12.28 -15.59
N PRO A 242 -2.67 -12.57 -14.75
CA PRO A 242 -2.50 -13.47 -13.62
C PRO A 242 -2.01 -14.82 -14.07
N PRO A 243 -0.96 -15.41 -13.45
CA PRO A 243 -0.51 -16.74 -13.78
C PRO A 243 -1.54 -17.79 -13.33
N GLN A 244 -1.64 -18.89 -14.06
CA GLN A 244 -2.48 -20.01 -13.69
C GLN A 244 -1.77 -20.87 -12.63
N ILE A 245 -2.47 -21.21 -11.54
CA ILE A 245 -1.89 -22.11 -10.52
C ILE A 245 -1.65 -23.51 -11.08
N SER A 246 -2.48 -23.93 -12.02
CA SER A 246 -2.36 -25.23 -12.73
C SER A 246 -1.05 -25.39 -13.48
N GLU A 247 -0.36 -24.33 -13.89
CA GLU A 247 0.98 -24.38 -14.49
C GLU A 247 2.05 -24.90 -13.53
N ARG A 248 1.85 -24.70 -12.22
CA ARG A 248 2.76 -25.13 -11.15
C ARG A 248 2.25 -26.36 -10.42
N ARG A 249 0.94 -26.47 -10.25
CA ARG A 249 0.23 -27.55 -9.55
C ARG A 249 -1.03 -27.95 -10.34
N PRO A 250 -0.88 -28.86 -11.32
CA PRO A 250 -1.99 -29.24 -12.21
C PRO A 250 -3.25 -29.74 -11.49
N GLU A 251 -3.08 -30.33 -10.30
CA GLU A 251 -4.18 -30.81 -9.46
C GLU A 251 -5.03 -29.67 -8.85
N LEU A 252 -4.60 -28.42 -8.99
CA LEU A 252 -5.32 -27.23 -8.50
C LEU A 252 -5.95 -26.40 -9.65
N ALA A 253 -6.10 -26.99 -10.83
CA ALA A 253 -6.65 -26.32 -12.01
C ALA A 253 -8.06 -25.72 -11.77
N ASP A 254 -8.82 -26.33 -10.87
CA ASP A 254 -10.14 -25.85 -10.45
C ASP A 254 -10.09 -24.48 -9.73
N LEU A 255 -8.93 -24.06 -9.22
CA LEU A 255 -8.73 -22.77 -8.55
C LEU A 255 -8.30 -21.64 -9.50
N ASP A 256 -7.91 -21.94 -10.76
CA ASP A 256 -7.42 -20.92 -11.70
C ASP A 256 -8.40 -19.78 -11.89
N GLY A 257 -9.69 -20.06 -12.05
CA GLY A 257 -10.73 -19.05 -12.24
C GLY A 257 -10.90 -18.12 -11.02
N ALA A 258 -10.86 -18.69 -9.82
CA ALA A 258 -11.01 -17.90 -8.59
C ALA A 258 -9.80 -16.99 -8.36
N LEU A 259 -8.59 -17.51 -8.54
CA LEU A 259 -7.35 -16.76 -8.41
C LEU A 259 -7.20 -15.68 -9.49
N ALA A 260 -7.51 -16.01 -10.76
CA ALA A 260 -7.45 -15.07 -11.87
C ALA A 260 -8.38 -13.87 -11.64
N LYS A 261 -9.61 -14.10 -11.12
CA LYS A 261 -10.55 -13.04 -10.79
C LYS A 261 -10.06 -12.18 -9.62
N ALA A 262 -9.56 -12.77 -8.53
CA ALA A 262 -9.01 -12.01 -7.41
C ALA A 262 -7.79 -11.17 -7.80
N LEU A 263 -6.99 -11.63 -8.78
CA LEU A 263 -5.79 -10.96 -9.29
C LEU A 263 -6.06 -10.10 -10.55
N ALA A 264 -7.31 -9.80 -10.86
CA ALA A 264 -7.68 -8.90 -11.95
C ALA A 264 -7.07 -7.51 -11.73
N LYS A 265 -6.59 -6.89 -12.82
CA LYS A 265 -5.88 -5.59 -12.73
C LYS A 265 -6.83 -4.45 -12.38
N ASN A 266 -8.00 -4.43 -13.01
CA ASN A 266 -9.05 -3.49 -12.65
C ASN A 266 -9.78 -3.99 -11.38
N PRO A 267 -9.89 -3.17 -10.32
CA PRO A 267 -10.62 -3.54 -9.11
C PRO A 267 -12.07 -3.95 -9.36
N ASP A 268 -12.74 -3.36 -10.37
CA ASP A 268 -14.14 -3.65 -10.70
C ASP A 268 -14.36 -5.07 -11.25
N ASP A 269 -13.31 -5.71 -11.77
CA ASP A 269 -13.36 -7.09 -12.27
C ASP A 269 -13.13 -8.13 -11.17
N ARG A 270 -12.79 -7.71 -9.94
CA ARG A 270 -12.57 -8.57 -8.78
C ARG A 270 -13.88 -8.97 -8.09
N TYR A 271 -13.77 -9.67 -6.97
CA TYR A 271 -14.91 -9.97 -6.10
C TYR A 271 -15.34 -8.74 -5.31
N PRO A 272 -16.62 -8.60 -4.94
CA PRO A 272 -17.11 -7.47 -4.15
C PRO A 272 -16.47 -7.38 -2.75
N SER A 273 -16.15 -8.54 -2.12
CA SER A 273 -15.56 -8.64 -0.78
C SER A 273 -14.44 -9.68 -0.72
N CYS A 274 -13.66 -9.66 0.36
CA CYS A 274 -12.67 -10.70 0.63
C CYS A 274 -13.34 -12.04 0.92
N ALA A 275 -14.49 -12.03 1.60
CA ALA A 275 -15.28 -13.24 1.89
C ALA A 275 -15.82 -13.89 0.62
N ASP A 276 -16.26 -13.12 -0.39
CA ASP A 276 -16.70 -13.67 -1.68
C ASP A 276 -15.55 -14.40 -2.41
N PHE A 277 -14.34 -13.84 -2.36
CA PHE A 277 -13.15 -14.51 -2.88
C PHE A 277 -12.86 -15.80 -2.11
N ALA A 278 -12.85 -15.76 -0.78
CA ALA A 278 -12.61 -16.94 0.06
C ALA A 278 -13.64 -18.04 -0.17
N ALA A 279 -14.92 -17.68 -0.32
CA ALA A 279 -16.00 -18.60 -0.65
C ALA A 279 -15.80 -19.24 -2.03
N ALA A 280 -15.40 -18.46 -3.05
CA ALA A 280 -15.10 -18.97 -4.38
C ALA A 280 -13.91 -19.96 -4.37
N LEU A 281 -12.87 -19.66 -3.57
CA LEU A 281 -11.72 -20.56 -3.39
C LEU A 281 -12.12 -21.86 -2.67
N GLY A 282 -13.04 -21.77 -1.69
CA GLY A 282 -13.53 -22.90 -0.89
C GLY A 282 -14.59 -23.77 -1.60
N SER A 283 -15.41 -23.20 -2.50
CA SER A 283 -16.49 -23.91 -3.18
C SER A 283 -16.01 -25.12 -3.97
N GLN A 284 -14.79 -25.07 -4.45
CA GLN A 284 -14.12 -26.14 -5.18
C GLN A 284 -13.66 -27.32 -4.30
N LEU A 285 -13.75 -27.21 -2.97
CA LEU A 285 -13.52 -28.35 -2.06
C LEU A 285 -14.68 -29.34 -2.07
N ASN A 286 -15.91 -28.86 -2.31
CA ASN A 286 -17.13 -29.68 -2.22
C ASN A 286 -17.42 -30.45 -3.51
N THR A 287 -16.88 -30.04 -4.67
CA THR A 287 -17.08 -30.73 -5.95
C THR A 287 -16.35 -32.08 -6.01
N ALA A 288 -15.20 -32.21 -5.34
CA ALA A 288 -14.45 -33.47 -5.31
C ALA A 288 -15.06 -34.56 -4.40
N ALA A 289 -15.98 -34.17 -3.52
CA ALA A 289 -16.68 -35.12 -2.63
C ALA A 289 -17.99 -35.66 -3.25
N ALA A 290 -18.45 -35.08 -4.35
CA ALA A 290 -19.70 -35.47 -5.02
C ALA A 290 -19.56 -36.61 -6.08
N ASP A 291 -18.33 -36.98 -6.45
CA ASP A 291 -18.04 -38.01 -7.44
C ASP A 291 -17.67 -39.39 -6.83
N VAL A 292 -18.15 -39.72 -5.63
CA VAL A 292 -18.16 -41.10 -5.16
C VAL A 292 -19.47 -41.72 -5.63
N PRO A 293 -19.46 -42.69 -6.55
CA PRO A 293 -20.69 -43.35 -6.98
C PRO A 293 -21.34 -44.03 -5.77
N GLU A 294 -22.55 -43.62 -5.49
CA GLU A 294 -23.40 -44.21 -4.47
C GLU A 294 -23.61 -45.69 -4.80
N VAL A 295 -22.92 -46.55 -4.07
CA VAL A 295 -23.15 -47.99 -4.14
C VAL A 295 -24.55 -48.21 -3.54
N THR A 296 -25.52 -48.37 -4.42
CA THR A 296 -26.87 -48.80 -4.07
C THR A 296 -26.83 -50.15 -3.37
N ALA A 297 -26.79 -50.14 -2.06
CA ALA A 297 -27.06 -51.34 -1.27
C ALA A 297 -28.57 -51.61 -1.29
N SER A 298 -28.92 -52.77 -1.84
CA SER A 298 -30.32 -53.28 -1.79
C SER A 298 -30.83 -53.32 -0.36
N PRO A 299 -32.10 -53.00 -0.12
CA PRO A 299 -32.65 -52.99 1.23
C PRO A 299 -32.80 -54.38 1.80
N THR A 300 -32.09 -54.65 2.88
CA THR A 300 -32.36 -55.82 3.74
C THR A 300 -33.56 -55.50 4.62
N GLU A 301 -34.60 -56.23 4.42
CA GLU A 301 -35.88 -56.15 5.18
C GLU A 301 -35.63 -56.53 6.63
N VAL A 302 -35.70 -55.55 7.54
CA VAL A 302 -35.66 -55.79 9.01
C VAL A 302 -37.07 -55.72 9.55
N ILE A 303 -37.59 -56.85 10.01
CA ILE A 303 -38.86 -56.95 10.70
C ILE A 303 -38.75 -56.26 12.05
N ALA A 304 -39.45 -55.10 12.23
CA ALA A 304 -39.50 -54.37 13.47
C ALA A 304 -40.67 -54.80 14.33
N ALA A 305 -40.40 -55.19 15.55
CA ALA A 305 -41.41 -55.35 16.60
C ALA A 305 -41.92 -53.99 17.11
N PRO A 306 -43.19 -53.83 17.50
CA PRO A 306 -43.73 -52.54 17.89
C PRO A 306 -43.25 -52.11 19.29
N THR A 307 -42.58 -50.96 19.37
CA THR A 307 -42.29 -50.31 20.65
C THR A 307 -43.31 -49.20 20.89
N GLU A 308 -43.96 -49.28 22.03
CA GLU A 308 -45.00 -48.36 22.53
C GLU A 308 -44.39 -46.96 22.80
N VAL A 309 -44.92 -45.93 22.18
CA VAL A 309 -44.42 -44.54 22.30
C VAL A 309 -45.19 -43.85 23.43
N ILE A 310 -44.51 -43.57 24.57
CA ILE A 310 -45.01 -42.72 25.64
C ILE A 310 -44.76 -41.26 25.23
N ALA A 311 -45.82 -40.47 25.08
CA ALA A 311 -45.75 -39.05 24.75
C ALA A 311 -45.30 -38.21 25.96
N PRO A 312 -44.41 -37.19 25.76
CA PRO A 312 -44.04 -36.28 26.82
C PRO A 312 -45.13 -35.22 27.11
N PRO A 313 -45.25 -34.70 28.35
CA PRO A 313 -46.28 -33.76 28.73
C PRO A 313 -46.05 -32.36 28.16
N THR A 314 -47.13 -31.72 27.74
CA THR A 314 -47.20 -30.34 27.24
C THR A 314 -46.92 -29.33 28.38
N PRO A 315 -46.09 -28.27 28.12
CA PRO A 315 -45.89 -27.18 29.09
C PRO A 315 -47.09 -26.19 29.07
N PRO A 316 -47.38 -25.53 30.20
CA PRO A 316 -48.52 -24.64 30.32
C PRO A 316 -48.32 -23.29 29.59
N LYS A 317 -49.42 -22.80 29.05
CA LYS A 317 -49.57 -21.56 28.28
C LYS A 317 -49.41 -20.34 29.21
N ALA A 318 -48.45 -19.45 28.94
CA ALA A 318 -48.30 -18.18 29.63
C ALA A 318 -49.23 -17.10 29.03
N PRO A 319 -49.71 -16.13 29.84
CA PRO A 319 -50.69 -15.15 29.40
C PRO A 319 -50.04 -14.02 28.54
N SER A 320 -50.76 -13.60 27.52
CA SER A 320 -50.45 -12.50 26.62
C SER A 320 -50.54 -11.16 27.33
N SER A 321 -49.44 -10.39 27.41
CA SER A 321 -49.47 -8.98 27.77
C SER A 321 -49.15 -8.14 26.51
N SER A 322 -50.14 -7.39 26.06
CA SER A 322 -50.04 -6.38 25.02
C SER A 322 -49.23 -5.20 25.53
N ARG A 323 -48.07 -4.92 24.93
CA ARG A 323 -47.39 -3.62 25.05
C ARG A 323 -47.36 -2.94 23.68
N ARG A 324 -48.08 -1.82 23.60
CA ARG A 324 -48.04 -0.86 22.51
C ARG A 324 -46.63 -0.25 22.49
N GLY A 325 -45.91 -0.33 21.36
CA GLY A 325 -44.63 0.33 21.12
C GLY A 325 -44.82 1.75 20.60
N PRO A 326 -43.84 2.63 20.82
CA PRO A 326 -43.91 4.03 20.38
C PRO A 326 -43.39 4.20 18.94
N ALA A 327 -44.32 4.16 17.97
CA ALA A 327 -44.02 4.45 16.57
C ALA A 327 -44.05 5.96 16.23
N THR A 328 -44.24 6.85 17.20
CA THR A 328 -44.48 8.28 17.00
C THR A 328 -43.28 9.20 17.23
N VAL A 329 -42.14 8.69 17.74
CA VAL A 329 -40.98 9.55 18.04
C VAL A 329 -40.01 9.64 16.87
N ILE A 330 -39.96 8.66 15.97
CA ILE A 330 -39.01 8.64 14.84
C ILE A 330 -39.42 9.62 13.71
N ALA A 331 -40.72 9.88 13.53
CA ALA A 331 -41.21 10.80 12.51
C ALA A 331 -40.86 12.30 12.78
N ALA A 332 -40.71 12.68 14.05
CA ALA A 332 -40.38 14.06 14.41
C ALA A 332 -38.91 14.44 14.19
N LEU A 333 -37.98 13.47 14.35
CA LEU A 333 -36.55 13.72 14.15
C LEU A 333 -36.15 13.82 12.67
N VAL A 334 -36.82 13.10 11.79
CA VAL A 334 -36.57 13.19 10.33
C VAL A 334 -37.06 14.53 9.74
N ALA A 335 -38.14 15.09 10.26
CA ALA A 335 -38.65 16.38 9.82
C ALA A 335 -37.73 17.56 10.19
N VAL A 336 -37.08 17.50 11.34
CA VAL A 336 -36.13 18.53 11.80
C VAL A 336 -34.82 18.48 10.99
N ALA A 337 -34.35 17.29 10.61
CA ALA A 337 -33.15 17.14 9.77
C ALA A 337 -33.35 17.68 8.34
N LEU A 338 -34.52 17.48 7.75
CA LEU A 338 -34.82 17.98 6.40
C LEU A 338 -34.94 19.52 6.37
N VAL A 339 -35.42 20.15 7.43
CA VAL A 339 -35.48 21.62 7.52
C VAL A 339 -34.08 22.23 7.66
N ALA A 340 -33.18 21.57 8.41
CA ALA A 340 -31.80 22.04 8.59
C ALA A 340 -30.98 21.95 7.28
N VAL A 341 -31.17 20.91 6.48
CA VAL A 341 -30.50 20.74 5.18
C VAL A 341 -31.06 21.76 4.16
N GLY A 342 -32.36 22.04 4.17
CA GLY A 342 -32.97 23.05 3.30
C GLY A 342 -32.48 24.47 3.59
N ALA A 343 -32.25 24.81 4.88
CA ALA A 343 -31.71 26.11 5.30
C ALA A 343 -30.24 26.26 4.91
N TYR A 344 -29.43 25.21 5.02
CA TYR A 344 -28.00 25.23 4.65
C TYR A 344 -27.79 25.41 3.14
N VAL A 345 -28.57 24.73 2.30
CA VAL A 345 -28.50 24.87 0.84
C VAL A 345 -29.02 26.24 0.39
N GLY A 346 -30.04 26.81 1.06
CA GLY A 346 -30.59 28.14 0.75
C GLY A 346 -29.59 29.27 1.03
N VAL A 347 -28.80 29.19 2.10
CA VAL A 347 -27.79 30.20 2.44
C VAL A 347 -26.59 30.15 1.48
N HIS A 348 -26.21 28.96 0.99
CA HIS A 348 -25.08 28.83 0.05
C HIS A 348 -25.41 29.27 -1.38
N MET A 349 -26.69 29.24 -1.78
CA MET A 349 -27.10 29.67 -3.15
C MET A 349 -27.38 31.17 -3.27
N LEU A 350 -27.49 31.92 -2.18
CA LEU A 350 -27.73 33.37 -2.21
C LEU A 350 -26.43 34.22 -2.12
N GLY A 351 -25.26 33.61 -1.98
CA GLY A 351 -23.95 34.30 -1.80
C GLY A 351 -23.19 34.64 -3.08
N THR A 352 -23.67 34.24 -4.27
CA THR A 352 -22.93 34.42 -5.52
C THR A 352 -23.74 35.22 -6.58
N LYS A 353 -24.11 36.44 -6.25
CA LYS A 353 -24.52 37.43 -7.26
C LYS A 353 -24.14 38.83 -6.79
N THR A 354 -22.99 39.30 -7.22
CA THR A 354 -22.74 40.73 -7.60
C THR A 354 -21.27 40.84 -8.01
N ASN A 355 -21.02 40.92 -9.30
CA ASN A 355 -20.33 42.01 -9.99
C ASN A 355 -20.14 41.64 -11.46
N GLN A 356 -21.06 42.17 -12.27
CA GLN A 356 -20.85 42.42 -13.69
C GLN A 356 -20.96 43.91 -13.90
N HIS A 357 -19.93 44.53 -14.46
CA HIS A 357 -20.12 45.70 -15.34
C HIS A 357 -18.96 45.80 -16.34
N ASN A 358 -19.34 45.67 -17.60
CA ASN A 358 -19.12 46.55 -18.80
C ASN A 358 -17.68 46.54 -19.36
N SER A 359 -17.46 46.51 -20.66
CA SER A 359 -18.23 46.81 -21.87
C SER A 359 -17.37 46.50 -23.12
N GLY A 360 -17.97 46.26 -24.27
CA GLY A 360 -17.34 46.61 -25.54
C GLY A 360 -17.36 45.56 -26.66
N SER A 361 -18.30 45.82 -27.59
CA SER A 361 -18.55 45.12 -28.84
C SER A 361 -17.40 45.06 -29.84
N ALA A 362 -17.29 43.99 -30.65
CA ALA A 362 -17.37 44.07 -32.13
C ALA A 362 -17.09 42.74 -32.85
N HIS A 363 -18.03 42.32 -33.64
CA HIS A 363 -18.01 41.62 -34.96
C HIS A 363 -17.16 40.35 -35.20
N SER A 364 -17.93 39.29 -35.54
CA SER A 364 -17.53 38.05 -36.24
C SER A 364 -17.08 38.32 -37.71
N PRO A 365 -16.37 37.37 -38.33
CA PRO A 365 -17.09 36.38 -39.13
C PRO A 365 -16.62 34.91 -38.92
N SER A 366 -17.57 34.05 -39.18
CA SER A 366 -17.58 32.62 -39.25
C SER A 366 -16.63 32.03 -40.27
N VAL A 367 -15.81 31.03 -39.85
CA VAL A 367 -15.25 30.00 -40.71
C VAL A 367 -15.32 28.65 -40.00
N ALA A 368 -15.79 27.63 -40.69
CA ALA A 368 -16.04 26.27 -40.22
C ALA A 368 -14.74 25.52 -39.85
N PRO A 369 -14.79 24.50 -38.91
CA PRO A 369 -13.61 23.83 -38.38
C PRO A 369 -13.12 22.68 -39.29
N PRO A 370 -11.82 22.43 -39.36
CA PRO A 370 -11.28 21.17 -39.86
C PRO A 370 -11.22 20.13 -38.72
N ALA A 371 -11.25 18.85 -39.11
CA ALA A 371 -11.30 17.65 -38.28
C ALA A 371 -10.15 17.50 -37.28
N PRO A 372 -10.33 16.72 -36.15
CA PRO A 372 -9.40 16.70 -35.04
C PRO A 372 -8.11 15.91 -35.36
N GLY A 373 -7.02 16.63 -35.43
CA GLY A 373 -5.69 16.06 -35.28
C GLY A 373 -5.34 15.95 -33.79
N ASN A 374 -4.64 14.90 -33.40
CA ASN A 374 -4.13 14.67 -32.06
C ASN A 374 -3.35 15.89 -31.53
N VAL A 375 -4.00 16.69 -30.70
CA VAL A 375 -3.36 17.82 -30.02
C VAL A 375 -3.00 17.32 -28.61
N ALA A 376 -1.70 17.31 -28.30
CA ALA A 376 -1.22 17.12 -26.94
C ALA A 376 -1.89 18.14 -25.99
N PRO A 377 -2.24 17.78 -24.75
CA PRO A 377 -2.85 18.70 -23.80
C PRO A 377 -1.94 19.91 -23.55
N PRO A 378 -2.51 21.13 -23.38
CA PRO A 378 -1.71 22.32 -23.13
C PRO A 378 -0.88 22.18 -21.85
N PRO A 379 0.36 22.72 -21.81
CA PRO A 379 1.19 22.67 -20.62
C PRO A 379 0.52 23.37 -19.45
N SER A 380 0.63 22.77 -18.24
CA SER A 380 0.11 23.35 -17.00
C SER A 380 0.71 24.74 -16.75
N ALA A 381 -0.03 25.62 -16.11
CA ALA A 381 0.37 27.00 -15.82
C ALA A 381 1.67 27.13 -14.96
N SER A 382 2.22 26.04 -14.49
CA SER A 382 3.45 25.96 -13.67
C SER A 382 4.73 25.56 -14.45
N ALA A 383 4.62 25.21 -15.74
CA ALA A 383 5.78 24.91 -16.56
C ALA A 383 6.57 26.18 -16.88
N ILE A 384 7.91 26.15 -16.73
CA ILE A 384 8.77 27.31 -17.04
C ILE A 384 9.42 27.18 -18.40
N ARG A 385 9.67 28.33 -19.04
CA ARG A 385 10.49 28.42 -20.25
C ARG A 385 11.96 28.55 -19.87
N LEU A 386 12.77 27.64 -20.39
CA LEU A 386 14.21 27.59 -20.14
C LEU A 386 14.96 28.34 -21.27
N SER A 387 15.76 29.31 -20.89
CA SER A 387 16.58 30.07 -21.84
C SER A 387 18.04 29.61 -21.84
N THR A 388 18.47 28.95 -20.76
CA THR A 388 19.85 28.47 -20.57
C THR A 388 19.82 27.05 -20.00
N GLN A 389 20.87 26.26 -20.25
CA GLN A 389 20.98 24.88 -19.76
C GLN A 389 21.04 24.80 -18.23
N ILE A 390 21.52 25.85 -17.56
CA ILE A 390 21.42 26.02 -16.10
C ILE A 390 20.45 27.17 -15.83
N THR A 391 19.35 26.90 -15.21
CA THR A 391 18.34 27.90 -14.77
C THR A 391 18.31 27.91 -13.26
N ASP A 392 18.80 28.97 -12.65
CA ASP A 392 18.88 29.16 -11.19
C ASP A 392 18.05 30.35 -10.78
N GLN A 393 16.73 30.16 -10.62
CA GLN A 393 15.81 31.24 -10.22
C GLN A 393 16.06 31.73 -8.78
N PRO A 394 16.33 30.84 -7.81
CA PRO A 394 16.61 31.26 -6.43
C PRO A 394 18.00 31.84 -6.22
N GLY A 395 18.93 31.66 -7.15
CA GLY A 395 20.32 32.12 -7.02
C GLY A 395 21.13 31.33 -6.01
N VAL A 396 20.96 29.98 -6.00
CA VAL A 396 21.63 29.10 -5.04
C VAL A 396 23.05 28.71 -5.42
N LEU A 397 23.44 28.93 -6.67
CA LEU A 397 24.80 28.66 -7.13
C LEU A 397 25.68 29.91 -7.06
N GLY A 398 26.79 29.83 -6.33
CA GLY A 398 27.86 30.81 -6.45
C GLY A 398 28.56 30.74 -7.78
N PRO A 399 29.34 31.78 -8.19
CA PRO A 399 30.02 31.80 -9.49
C PRO A 399 30.93 30.57 -9.74
N LEU A 400 31.69 30.16 -8.73
CA LEU A 400 32.57 28.96 -8.83
C LEU A 400 31.80 27.66 -8.96
N GLU A 401 30.64 27.58 -8.29
CA GLU A 401 29.76 26.42 -8.35
C GLU A 401 29.05 26.34 -9.70
N TYR A 402 28.59 27.47 -10.24
CA TYR A 402 28.02 27.58 -11.58
C TYR A 402 29.00 27.09 -12.64
N ASP A 403 30.26 27.56 -12.56
CA ASP A 403 31.33 27.14 -13.49
C ASP A 403 31.62 25.64 -13.36
N ALA A 404 31.60 25.08 -12.16
CA ALA A 404 31.81 23.64 -11.94
C ALA A 404 30.68 22.80 -12.54
N VAL A 405 29.43 23.20 -12.34
CA VAL A 405 28.25 22.54 -12.94
C VAL A 405 28.35 22.65 -14.48
N ASN A 406 28.59 23.84 -15.01
CA ASN A 406 28.67 24.07 -16.44
C ASN A 406 29.76 23.21 -17.12
N ARG A 407 30.94 23.06 -16.50
CA ARG A 407 32.00 22.15 -16.98
C ARG A 407 31.50 20.68 -17.00
N ALA A 408 30.80 20.21 -15.95
CA ALA A 408 30.30 18.85 -15.92
C ALA A 408 29.26 18.59 -17.03
N LEU A 409 28.36 19.54 -17.27
CA LEU A 409 27.36 19.44 -18.34
C LEU A 409 28.01 19.47 -19.73
N THR A 410 29.02 20.32 -19.94
CA THR A 410 29.78 20.39 -21.19
C THR A 410 30.53 19.10 -21.46
N ASN A 411 31.17 18.51 -20.46
CA ASN A 411 31.87 17.23 -20.60
C ASN A 411 30.90 16.09 -20.96
N LEU A 412 29.72 16.02 -20.31
CA LEU A 412 28.69 15.05 -20.62
C LEU A 412 28.22 15.19 -22.09
N TYR A 413 27.94 16.41 -22.52
CA TYR A 413 27.51 16.65 -23.90
C TYR A 413 28.58 16.26 -24.91
N ASN A 414 29.84 16.71 -24.71
CA ASN A 414 30.95 16.42 -25.61
C ASN A 414 31.33 14.94 -25.64
N GLY A 415 31.22 14.25 -24.49
CA GLY A 415 31.56 12.84 -24.37
C GLY A 415 30.46 11.88 -24.81
N ARG A 416 29.19 12.25 -24.63
CA ARG A 416 28.03 11.32 -24.78
C ARG A 416 26.91 11.84 -25.67
N GLY A 417 26.92 13.09 -26.07
CA GLY A 417 25.82 13.73 -26.80
C GLY A 417 24.55 13.93 -25.98
N ILE A 418 24.63 13.75 -24.64
CA ILE A 418 23.50 13.91 -23.74
C ILE A 418 23.45 15.34 -23.23
N ARG A 419 22.34 16.03 -23.45
CA ARG A 419 22.10 17.36 -22.91
C ARG A 419 21.33 17.26 -21.60
N LEU A 420 21.98 17.54 -20.46
CA LEU A 420 21.35 17.60 -19.16
C LEU A 420 21.00 19.05 -18.81
N TRP A 421 19.72 19.34 -18.66
CA TRP A 421 19.21 20.63 -18.19
C TRP A 421 19.12 20.61 -16.67
N VAL A 422 19.60 21.67 -16.01
CA VAL A 422 19.58 21.80 -14.54
C VAL A 422 18.75 23.01 -14.16
N VAL A 423 17.72 22.79 -13.33
CA VAL A 423 16.75 23.83 -12.99
C VAL A 423 16.56 23.88 -11.48
N TYR A 424 16.86 25.03 -10.88
CA TYR A 424 16.57 25.31 -9.49
C TYR A 424 15.39 26.29 -9.41
N VAL A 425 14.38 25.93 -8.59
CA VAL A 425 13.17 26.74 -8.34
C VAL A 425 12.90 26.80 -6.83
N ASN A 426 12.09 27.79 -6.39
CA ASN A 426 11.69 27.83 -4.98
C ASN A 426 10.87 26.59 -4.61
N ASN A 427 9.84 26.27 -5.39
CA ASN A 427 9.00 25.10 -5.23
C ASN A 427 8.38 24.68 -6.57
N PHE A 428 7.72 23.55 -6.61
CA PHE A 428 7.07 23.01 -7.81
C PHE A 428 5.60 23.45 -7.97
N GLY A 429 5.15 24.51 -7.28
CA GLY A 429 3.80 25.05 -7.43
C GLY A 429 2.69 24.07 -7.06
N GLY A 430 2.92 23.18 -6.09
CA GLY A 430 1.97 22.14 -5.68
C GLY A 430 1.95 20.90 -6.57
N LEU A 431 2.73 20.88 -7.65
CA LEU A 431 2.88 19.69 -8.49
C LEU A 431 3.91 18.72 -7.91
N LYS A 432 3.71 17.42 -8.21
CA LYS A 432 4.74 16.40 -7.95
C LYS A 432 6.01 16.73 -8.78
N PRO A 433 7.22 16.55 -8.24
CA PRO A 433 8.47 16.93 -8.93
C PRO A 433 8.60 16.35 -10.34
N PHE A 434 8.28 15.06 -10.51
CA PHE A 434 8.34 14.39 -11.81
C PHE A 434 7.35 14.96 -12.82
N ARG A 435 6.12 15.28 -12.39
CA ARG A 435 5.10 15.87 -13.25
C ARG A 435 5.52 17.28 -13.70
N TRP A 436 6.03 18.09 -12.76
CA TRP A 436 6.55 19.41 -13.07
C TRP A 436 7.70 19.35 -14.09
N ALA A 437 8.62 18.38 -13.93
CA ALA A 437 9.72 18.17 -14.87
C ALA A 437 9.22 17.75 -16.27
N GLU A 438 8.24 16.83 -16.35
CA GLU A 438 7.62 16.43 -17.63
C GLU A 438 6.93 17.61 -18.33
N ASP A 439 6.12 18.38 -17.61
CA ASP A 439 5.45 19.56 -18.16
C ASP A 439 6.46 20.60 -18.64
N THR A 440 7.59 20.77 -17.92
CA THR A 440 8.67 21.66 -18.30
C THR A 440 9.42 21.15 -19.55
N MET A 441 9.70 19.84 -19.65
CA MET A 441 10.31 19.25 -20.85
C MET A 441 9.41 19.45 -22.08
N LEU A 442 8.11 19.19 -21.94
CA LEU A 442 7.12 19.41 -23.02
C LEU A 442 7.06 20.88 -23.44
N ALA A 443 6.99 21.81 -22.47
CA ALA A 443 6.92 23.25 -22.75
C ALA A 443 8.17 23.78 -23.47
N ASN A 444 9.32 23.10 -23.36
CA ASN A 444 10.58 23.48 -23.96
C ASN A 444 11.00 22.62 -25.17
N ASN A 445 10.09 21.75 -25.67
CA ASN A 445 10.32 20.88 -26.82
C ASN A 445 11.58 20.01 -26.69
N PHE A 446 11.78 19.38 -25.54
CA PHE A 446 12.92 18.51 -25.29
C PHE A 446 12.91 17.31 -26.24
N THR A 447 14.11 16.92 -26.70
CA THR A 447 14.33 15.76 -27.57
C THR A 447 14.65 14.50 -26.76
N ASP A 448 14.76 13.35 -27.43
CA ASP A 448 15.13 12.08 -26.81
C ASP A 448 16.57 12.06 -26.23
N SER A 449 17.40 13.09 -26.51
CA SER A 449 18.73 13.26 -25.93
C SER A 449 18.79 14.28 -24.78
N ASP A 450 17.65 14.90 -24.43
CA ASP A 450 17.55 15.92 -23.39
C ASP A 450 17.08 15.33 -22.07
N ALA A 451 17.89 15.36 -21.04
CA ALA A 451 17.55 15.00 -19.67
C ALA A 451 17.35 16.27 -18.82
N ILE A 452 16.61 16.17 -17.72
CA ILE A 452 16.41 17.28 -16.78
C ILE A 452 16.66 16.84 -15.33
N LEU A 453 17.37 17.68 -14.58
CA LEU A 453 17.40 17.70 -13.13
C LEU A 453 16.69 18.96 -12.66
N ALA A 454 15.54 18.84 -12.04
CA ALA A 454 14.81 19.92 -11.39
C ALA A 454 14.91 19.78 -9.87
N VAL A 455 15.24 20.87 -9.17
CA VAL A 455 15.41 20.88 -7.71
C VAL A 455 14.61 22.04 -7.11
N ALA A 456 13.78 21.77 -6.12
CA ALA A 456 13.09 22.77 -5.31
C ALA A 456 13.88 23.05 -4.03
N ILE A 457 13.99 24.34 -3.63
CA ILE A 457 14.82 24.73 -2.50
C ILE A 457 14.03 24.95 -1.20
N ASP A 458 12.72 25.25 -1.26
CA ASP A 458 11.85 25.44 -0.09
C ASP A 458 11.59 24.13 0.66
N GLY A 459 11.75 22.98 -0.01
CA GLY A 459 11.76 21.64 0.55
C GLY A 459 12.73 20.78 -0.27
N PRO A 460 13.39 19.77 0.31
CA PRO A 460 14.42 18.97 -0.40
C PRO A 460 13.79 18.01 -1.43
N ALA A 461 13.06 18.56 -2.40
CA ALA A 461 12.40 17.82 -3.46
C ALA A 461 13.12 18.01 -4.80
N PHE A 462 13.22 16.94 -5.58
CA PHE A 462 13.83 17.02 -6.91
C PHE A 462 13.21 16.00 -7.88
N ALA A 463 13.38 16.24 -9.17
CA ALA A 463 13.11 15.27 -10.23
C ALA A 463 14.35 15.14 -11.12
N PHE A 464 14.75 13.92 -11.42
CA PHE A 464 15.76 13.60 -12.40
C PHE A 464 15.13 12.72 -13.48
N ARG A 465 14.81 13.34 -14.62
CA ARG A 465 14.12 12.69 -15.73
C ARG A 465 15.09 12.49 -16.88
N VAL A 466 15.24 11.25 -17.33
CA VAL A 466 16.13 10.86 -18.42
C VAL A 466 15.32 10.04 -19.42
N PRO A 467 15.29 10.40 -20.72
CA PRO A 467 14.60 9.62 -21.74
C PRO A 467 15.20 8.22 -21.91
N ASN A 468 14.35 7.25 -22.27
CA ASN A 468 14.78 5.88 -22.48
C ASN A 468 15.87 5.72 -23.54
N ALA A 469 15.85 6.56 -24.57
CA ALA A 469 16.88 6.58 -25.61
C ALA A 469 18.31 6.87 -25.08
N VAL A 470 18.40 7.64 -24.00
CA VAL A 470 19.68 7.97 -23.35
C VAL A 470 20.29 6.78 -22.61
N ILE A 471 19.44 5.92 -22.02
CA ILE A 471 19.85 4.80 -21.17
C ILE A 471 19.90 3.46 -21.91
N GLN A 472 19.22 3.35 -23.05
CA GLN A 472 19.13 2.11 -23.82
C GLN A 472 20.52 1.64 -24.28
N GLY A 473 20.86 0.38 -23.96
CA GLY A 473 22.16 -0.22 -24.31
C GLY A 473 23.36 0.29 -23.48
N LYS A 474 23.11 0.94 -22.33
CA LYS A 474 24.15 1.42 -21.41
C LYS A 474 23.89 0.89 -20.00
N ALA A 475 24.97 0.64 -19.25
CA ALA A 475 24.90 0.22 -17.84
C ALA A 475 24.62 1.45 -16.92
N ILE A 476 23.59 2.25 -17.25
CA ILE A 476 23.18 3.42 -16.46
C ILE A 476 22.03 3.01 -15.54
N ASP A 477 22.28 2.99 -14.24
CA ASP A 477 21.26 2.78 -13.22
C ASP A 477 20.80 4.14 -12.67
N LEU A 478 19.66 4.63 -13.17
CA LEU A 478 19.10 5.91 -12.77
C LEU A 478 18.70 5.95 -11.29
N GLU A 479 18.33 4.81 -10.71
CA GLU A 479 17.92 4.74 -9.30
C GLU A 479 19.13 4.90 -8.39
N ILE A 480 20.26 4.27 -8.72
CA ILE A 480 21.52 4.47 -7.99
C ILE A 480 21.95 5.95 -8.06
N ILE A 481 21.84 6.56 -9.25
CA ILE A 481 22.21 7.97 -9.42
C ILE A 481 21.33 8.88 -8.58
N ARG A 482 20.02 8.68 -8.60
CA ARG A 482 19.05 9.45 -7.79
C ARG A 482 19.29 9.28 -6.31
N ARG A 483 19.32 8.03 -5.86
CA ARG A 483 19.36 7.66 -4.43
C ARG A 483 20.71 7.95 -3.78
N ASP A 484 21.80 7.53 -4.42
CA ASP A 484 23.12 7.50 -3.77
C ASP A 484 23.95 8.74 -4.07
N ARG A 485 23.59 9.49 -5.12
CA ARG A 485 24.39 10.62 -5.56
C ARG A 485 23.64 11.96 -5.53
N ILE A 486 22.44 12.04 -6.14
CA ILE A 486 21.67 13.29 -6.21
C ILE A 486 20.95 13.56 -4.88
N GLY A 487 20.17 12.60 -4.40
CA GLY A 487 19.34 12.75 -3.20
C GLY A 487 20.12 13.28 -1.99
N PRO A 488 21.21 12.61 -1.55
CA PRO A 488 22.00 13.08 -0.41
C PRO A 488 22.57 14.48 -0.57
N ALA A 489 22.91 14.90 -1.79
CA ALA A 489 23.42 16.23 -2.07
C ALA A 489 22.29 17.29 -1.98
N VAL A 490 21.11 17.01 -2.52
CA VAL A 490 19.93 17.88 -2.42
C VAL A 490 19.51 18.06 -0.97
N PHE A 491 19.43 16.96 -0.20
CA PHE A 491 19.08 17.02 1.24
C PHE A 491 20.06 17.84 2.07
N ARG A 492 21.35 17.80 1.74
CA ARG A 492 22.38 18.63 2.39
C ARG A 492 22.47 20.04 1.83
N ARG A 493 21.61 20.41 0.89
CA ARG A 493 21.64 21.69 0.14
C ARG A 493 22.94 21.93 -0.63
N GLU A 494 23.64 20.86 -1.02
CA GLU A 494 24.83 20.87 -1.85
C GLU A 494 24.40 20.87 -3.34
N PHE A 495 23.73 21.93 -3.79
CA PHE A 495 23.01 21.97 -5.07
C PHE A 495 23.93 21.78 -6.31
N ALA A 496 25.11 22.39 -6.29
CA ALA A 496 26.11 22.18 -7.33
C ALA A 496 26.56 20.71 -7.40
N ARG A 497 26.78 20.09 -6.24
CA ARG A 497 27.18 18.68 -6.14
C ARG A 497 26.09 17.74 -6.67
N ALA A 498 24.81 18.05 -6.44
CA ALA A 498 23.69 17.29 -6.98
C ALA A 498 23.70 17.30 -8.52
N ALA A 499 23.91 18.47 -9.14
CA ALA A 499 23.98 18.62 -10.59
C ALA A 499 25.19 17.88 -11.19
N ILE A 500 26.35 18.01 -10.57
CA ILE A 500 27.61 17.32 -11.01
C ILE A 500 27.43 15.80 -10.87
N ALA A 501 26.79 15.34 -9.79
CA ALA A 501 26.51 13.92 -9.58
C ALA A 501 25.53 13.35 -10.62
N ALA A 502 24.53 14.13 -11.05
CA ALA A 502 23.64 13.77 -12.13
C ALA A 502 24.38 13.64 -13.48
N ALA A 503 25.21 14.63 -13.80
CA ALA A 503 26.01 14.62 -15.03
C ALA A 503 26.98 13.43 -15.07
N ASN A 504 27.77 13.23 -14.01
CA ASN A 504 28.73 12.12 -13.91
C ASN A 504 28.04 10.74 -13.90
N GLY A 505 26.80 10.66 -13.40
CA GLY A 505 26.01 9.44 -13.42
C GLY A 505 25.57 9.02 -14.82
N LEU A 506 25.40 9.97 -15.73
CA LEU A 506 25.06 9.73 -17.13
C LEU A 506 26.32 9.53 -18.02
N ASP A 507 27.52 9.92 -17.57
CA ASP A 507 28.79 9.78 -18.30
C ASP A 507 29.37 8.37 -18.15
N VAL A 508 28.59 7.34 -18.47
CA VAL A 508 29.01 5.93 -18.46
C VAL A 508 29.24 5.46 -19.89
N ALA A 509 30.37 4.76 -20.12
CA ALA A 509 30.70 4.21 -21.44
C ALA A 509 29.62 3.20 -21.89
N PRO A 510 29.29 3.10 -23.19
CA PRO A 510 28.50 1.99 -23.69
C PRO A 510 29.24 0.68 -23.39
N SER A 511 28.50 -0.31 -22.90
CA SER A 511 29.00 -1.66 -22.61
C SER A 511 29.27 -2.44 -23.90
#